data_6467019621caa2d5c12010b366412fda
#
_entry.id   6467019621caa2d5c12010b366412fda
#
_cell.length_a   1.000
_cell.length_b   1.000
_cell.length_c   1.000
_cell.angle_alpha   90.00
_cell.angle_beta   90.00
_cell.angle_gamma   90.00
#
_symmetry.space_group_name_H-M   'P 1'
#
loop_
_entity.id
_entity.type
_entity.pdbx_description
1 polymer ?
#
loop_
_entity_poly.entity_id
_entity_poly.type
_entity_poly.pdbx_seq_one_letter_code
_entity_poly.pdbx_strand_id
1 'polypeptide(L)'
;MEGKVVWITGASSGIGEALAYDFARKGAKLVLSARRETELTRVKVEGKMREEDVLILPLDIEKTETFTAAFQSVIARFGTLDILVNNAGISQRSLVKDTPLAVDKRLMDVNYIGTVALTKTVLPTLLAKQNGQIVVVTSAVGKFGSPWRSVYSASKH
;
A
#
# COMPACT_ATOMS: atom_id res chain seq x y z
N MET A 1 -17.59 6.45 -5.93
CA MET A 1 -16.15 6.26 -6.26
C MET A 1 -15.97 6.04 -7.77
N GLU A 2 -17.05 6.17 -8.52
CA GLU A 2 -17.10 5.95 -9.97
C GLU A 2 -15.95 6.67 -10.70
N GLY A 3 -15.19 5.92 -11.49
CA GLY A 3 -14.07 6.42 -12.29
C GLY A 3 -12.82 6.92 -11.53
N LYS A 4 -12.83 6.96 -10.20
CA LYS A 4 -11.67 7.36 -9.39
C LYS A 4 -10.57 6.32 -9.47
N VAL A 5 -9.32 6.75 -9.64
CA VAL A 5 -8.16 5.88 -9.65
C VAL A 5 -7.62 5.72 -8.23
N VAL A 6 -7.62 4.49 -7.72
CA VAL A 6 -7.21 4.14 -6.37
C VAL A 6 -6.02 3.17 -6.43
N TRP A 7 -4.89 3.55 -5.85
CA TRP A 7 -3.72 2.70 -5.73
C TRP A 7 -3.64 2.10 -4.33
N ILE A 8 -3.67 0.76 -4.23
CA ILE A 8 -3.66 0.03 -2.96
C ILE A 8 -2.38 -0.78 -2.86
N THR A 9 -1.55 -0.48 -1.87
CA THR A 9 -0.39 -1.31 -1.53
C THR A 9 -0.77 -2.44 -0.57
N GLY A 10 -0.09 -3.59 -0.66
CA GLY A 10 -0.46 -4.77 0.14
C GLY A 10 -1.82 -5.35 -0.24
N ALA A 11 -2.22 -5.22 -1.51
CA ALA A 11 -3.54 -5.62 -2.01
C ALA A 11 -3.73 -7.14 -2.15
N SER A 12 -2.70 -7.95 -1.90
CA SER A 12 -2.74 -9.40 -2.13
C SER A 12 -3.46 -10.21 -1.05
N SER A 13 -3.84 -9.59 0.07
CA SER A 13 -4.50 -10.29 1.19
C SER A 13 -5.08 -9.32 2.22
N GLY A 14 -5.94 -9.83 3.10
CA GLY A 14 -6.43 -9.13 4.29
C GLY A 14 -7.14 -7.81 3.99
N ILE A 15 -6.75 -6.74 4.70
CA ILE A 15 -7.39 -5.42 4.58
C ILE A 15 -7.25 -4.87 3.16
N GLY A 16 -6.07 -4.98 2.54
CA GLY A 16 -5.84 -4.47 1.19
C GLY A 16 -6.70 -5.16 0.13
N GLU A 17 -6.86 -6.46 0.23
CA GLU A 17 -7.75 -7.26 -0.63
C GLU A 17 -9.23 -6.87 -0.42
N ALA A 18 -9.67 -6.77 0.84
CA ALA A 18 -11.04 -6.35 1.16
C ALA A 18 -11.36 -4.94 0.62
N LEU A 19 -10.41 -4.02 0.74
CA LEU A 19 -10.52 -2.68 0.17
C LEU A 19 -10.60 -2.72 -1.36
N ALA A 20 -9.80 -3.57 -2.02
CA ALA A 20 -9.85 -3.73 -3.48
C ALA A 20 -11.25 -4.16 -3.94
N TYR A 21 -11.86 -5.13 -3.27
CA TYR A 21 -13.23 -5.56 -3.58
C TYR A 21 -14.26 -4.44 -3.35
N ASP A 22 -14.13 -3.69 -2.26
CA ASP A 22 -15.09 -2.63 -1.94
C ASP A 22 -15.00 -1.46 -2.93
N PHE A 23 -13.79 -1.02 -3.27
CA PHE A 23 -13.59 0.02 -4.28
C PHE A 23 -14.03 -0.42 -5.68
N ALA A 24 -13.77 -1.68 -6.08
CA ALA A 24 -14.24 -2.23 -7.35
C ALA A 24 -15.78 -2.18 -7.43
N ARG A 25 -16.49 -2.63 -6.39
CA ARG A 25 -17.96 -2.56 -6.33
C ARG A 25 -18.50 -1.12 -6.44
N LYS A 26 -17.72 -0.13 -6.06
CA LYS A 26 -18.07 1.29 -6.14
C LYS A 26 -17.64 1.96 -7.45
N GLY A 27 -17.21 1.18 -8.45
CA GLY A 27 -16.84 1.67 -9.78
C GLY A 27 -15.48 2.38 -9.87
N ALA A 28 -14.58 2.15 -8.90
CA ALA A 28 -13.23 2.71 -8.96
C ALA A 28 -12.35 1.93 -9.95
N LYS A 29 -11.39 2.62 -10.55
CA LYS A 29 -10.25 2.02 -11.25
C LYS A 29 -9.16 1.73 -10.24
N LEU A 30 -8.55 0.54 -10.30
CA LEU A 30 -7.66 0.06 -9.26
C LEU A 30 -6.25 -0.20 -9.75
N VAL A 31 -5.28 0.20 -8.94
CA VAL A 31 -3.90 -0.27 -9.03
C VAL A 31 -3.66 -1.17 -7.82
N LEU A 32 -3.44 -2.45 -8.07
CA LEU A 32 -3.22 -3.45 -7.04
C LEU A 32 -1.72 -3.75 -6.95
N SER A 33 -1.10 -3.43 -5.82
CA SER A 33 0.33 -3.65 -5.60
C SER A 33 0.62 -4.52 -4.39
N ALA A 34 1.48 -5.51 -4.62
CA ALA A 34 2.14 -6.34 -3.63
C ALA A 34 3.31 -7.07 -4.32
N ARG A 35 4.11 -7.83 -3.58
CA ARG A 35 5.26 -8.56 -4.14
C ARG A 35 4.87 -9.73 -5.04
N ARG A 36 3.75 -10.41 -4.75
CA ARG A 36 3.31 -11.62 -5.44
C ARG A 36 2.25 -11.29 -6.48
N GLU A 37 2.63 -11.30 -7.75
CA GLU A 37 1.74 -11.01 -8.87
C GLU A 37 0.58 -12.03 -8.98
N THR A 38 0.86 -13.31 -8.74
CA THR A 38 -0.16 -14.37 -8.75
C THR A 38 -1.30 -14.10 -7.79
N GLU A 39 -1.00 -13.60 -6.58
CA GLU A 39 -2.01 -13.26 -5.60
C GLU A 39 -2.81 -12.01 -5.98
N LEU A 40 -2.17 -11.02 -6.60
CA LEU A 40 -2.87 -9.85 -7.13
C LEU A 40 -3.84 -10.24 -8.25
N THR A 41 -3.41 -11.15 -9.12
CA THR A 41 -4.25 -11.71 -10.19
C THR A 41 -5.42 -12.50 -9.61
N ARG A 42 -5.21 -13.30 -8.56
CA ARG A 42 -6.29 -13.98 -7.83
C ARG A 42 -7.32 -12.98 -7.33
N VAL A 43 -6.88 -11.93 -6.63
CA VAL A 43 -7.76 -10.87 -6.10
C VAL A 43 -8.59 -10.22 -7.23
N LYS A 44 -7.96 -9.92 -8.36
CA LYS A 44 -8.66 -9.36 -9.52
C LYS A 44 -9.76 -10.31 -10.03
N VAL A 45 -9.44 -11.60 -10.18
CA VAL A 45 -10.38 -12.62 -10.69
C VAL A 45 -11.53 -12.86 -9.72
N GLU A 46 -11.25 -13.06 -8.43
CA GLU A 46 -12.26 -13.26 -7.38
C GLU A 46 -13.16 -12.04 -7.20
N GLY A 47 -12.59 -10.84 -7.33
CA GLY A 47 -13.33 -9.58 -7.32
C GLY A 47 -14.14 -9.30 -8.59
N LYS A 48 -14.05 -10.17 -9.62
CA LYS A 48 -14.71 -10.00 -10.94
C LYS A 48 -14.45 -8.62 -11.55
N MET A 49 -13.21 -8.13 -11.37
CA MET A 49 -12.81 -6.82 -11.83
C MET A 49 -12.54 -6.84 -13.33
N ARG A 50 -13.00 -5.82 -14.04
CA ARG A 50 -12.80 -5.71 -15.50
C ARG A 50 -11.34 -5.41 -15.81
N GLU A 51 -10.86 -5.92 -16.96
CA GLU A 51 -9.47 -5.74 -17.41
C GLU A 51 -9.09 -4.27 -17.55
N GLU A 52 -10.00 -3.47 -18.08
CA GLU A 52 -9.79 -2.05 -18.32
C GLU A 52 -9.72 -1.21 -17.04
N ASP A 53 -10.28 -1.70 -15.93
CA ASP A 53 -10.37 -0.98 -14.67
C ASP A 53 -9.29 -1.38 -13.64
N VAL A 54 -8.43 -2.36 -13.98
CA VAL A 54 -7.41 -2.83 -13.02
C VAL A 54 -6.03 -2.86 -13.66
N LEU A 55 -5.06 -2.31 -12.94
CA LEU A 55 -3.64 -2.48 -13.19
C LEU A 55 -3.05 -3.36 -12.09
N ILE A 56 -2.56 -4.55 -12.46
CA ILE A 56 -1.71 -5.36 -11.59
C ILE A 56 -0.29 -4.79 -11.68
N LEU A 57 0.24 -4.33 -10.55
CA LEU A 57 1.54 -3.66 -10.48
C LEU A 57 2.36 -4.26 -9.33
N PRO A 58 3.14 -5.32 -9.59
CA PRO A 58 4.03 -5.89 -8.59
C PRO A 58 4.97 -4.85 -8.02
N LEU A 59 5.02 -4.73 -6.70
CA LEU A 59 5.82 -3.73 -6.01
C LEU A 59 6.32 -4.26 -4.68
N ASP A 60 7.61 -4.12 -4.45
CA ASP A 60 8.22 -4.32 -3.14
C ASP A 60 8.41 -2.96 -2.46
N ILE A 61 7.75 -2.78 -1.33
CA ILE A 61 7.75 -1.49 -0.63
C ILE A 61 9.11 -1.17 0.02
N GLU A 62 10.01 -2.15 0.12
CA GLU A 62 11.40 -1.95 0.56
C GLU A 62 12.27 -1.35 -0.55
N LYS A 63 11.86 -1.45 -1.83
CA LYS A 63 12.63 -1.00 -3.01
C LYS A 63 12.16 0.37 -3.48
N THR A 64 12.46 1.39 -2.69
CA THR A 64 11.96 2.76 -2.92
C THR A 64 12.43 3.36 -4.25
N GLU A 65 13.56 2.92 -4.79
CA GLU A 65 14.11 3.32 -6.10
C GLU A 65 13.19 2.96 -7.27
N THR A 66 12.28 1.98 -7.09
CA THR A 66 11.35 1.54 -8.13
C THR A 66 10.07 2.38 -8.21
N PHE A 67 9.79 3.21 -7.22
CA PHE A 67 8.50 3.87 -7.08
C PHE A 67 8.19 4.88 -8.17
N THR A 68 9.19 5.60 -8.66
CA THR A 68 9.01 6.56 -9.77
C THR A 68 8.54 5.84 -11.02
N ALA A 69 9.19 4.73 -11.39
CA ALA A 69 8.79 3.94 -12.57
C ALA A 69 7.40 3.30 -12.38
N ALA A 70 7.13 2.79 -11.17
CA ALA A 70 5.81 2.25 -10.83
C ALA A 70 4.72 3.31 -10.96
N PHE A 71 4.95 4.52 -10.46
CA PHE A 71 3.98 5.62 -10.59
C PHE A 71 3.79 6.06 -12.04
N GLN A 72 4.86 6.10 -12.84
CA GLN A 72 4.74 6.36 -14.28
C GLN A 72 3.84 5.35 -14.98
N SER A 73 3.89 4.06 -14.60
CA SER A 73 2.99 3.03 -15.12
C SER A 73 1.52 3.30 -14.75
N VAL A 74 1.26 3.80 -13.56
CA VAL A 74 -0.10 4.22 -13.14
C VAL A 74 -0.62 5.36 -14.01
N ILE A 75 0.21 6.38 -14.22
CA ILE A 75 -0.16 7.54 -15.04
C ILE A 75 -0.34 7.14 -16.51
N ALA A 76 0.54 6.29 -17.05
CA ALA A 76 0.40 5.79 -18.43
C ALA A 76 -0.90 5.01 -18.62
N ARG A 77 -1.35 4.22 -17.62
CA ARG A 77 -2.55 3.40 -17.69
C ARG A 77 -3.84 4.21 -17.52
N PHE A 78 -3.88 5.14 -16.57
CA PHE A 78 -5.12 5.81 -16.15
C PHE A 78 -5.10 7.34 -16.32
N GLY A 79 -3.97 7.93 -16.68
CA GLY A 79 -3.81 9.38 -16.82
C GLY A 79 -3.76 10.17 -15.53
N THR A 80 -4.12 9.56 -14.40
CA THR A 80 -4.23 10.24 -13.08
C THR A 80 -4.10 9.25 -11.93
N LEU A 81 -3.96 9.81 -10.72
CA LEU A 81 -4.18 9.13 -9.45
C LEU A 81 -5.10 10.00 -8.58
N ASP A 82 -6.08 9.43 -7.93
CA ASP A 82 -6.98 10.13 -7.00
C ASP A 82 -6.72 9.76 -5.54
N ILE A 83 -6.48 8.48 -5.26
CA ILE A 83 -6.31 7.99 -3.89
C ILE A 83 -5.12 7.04 -3.83
N LEU A 84 -4.19 7.31 -2.92
CA LEU A 84 -3.16 6.36 -2.51
C LEU A 84 -3.57 5.72 -1.18
N VAL A 85 -3.65 4.39 -1.13
CA VAL A 85 -3.88 3.61 0.09
C VAL A 85 -2.59 2.90 0.48
N ASN A 86 -1.86 3.48 1.41
CA ASN A 86 -0.69 2.89 2.05
C ASN A 86 -1.15 1.84 3.08
N ASN A 87 -1.34 0.60 2.62
CA ASN A 87 -1.78 -0.51 3.45
C ASN A 87 -0.70 -1.58 3.62
N ALA A 88 0.29 -1.65 2.74
CA ALA A 88 1.39 -2.60 2.88
C ALA A 88 2.06 -2.46 4.24
N GLY A 89 2.38 -3.59 4.85
CA GLY A 89 3.05 -3.63 6.13
C GLY A 89 3.36 -5.05 6.58
N ILE A 90 4.32 -5.14 7.47
CA ILE A 90 4.70 -6.38 8.15
C ILE A 90 4.63 -6.18 9.65
N SER A 91 4.54 -7.28 10.39
CA SER A 91 4.49 -7.27 11.83
C SER A 91 5.54 -8.20 12.42
N GLN A 92 5.89 -7.96 13.67
CA GLN A 92 6.80 -8.78 14.45
C GLN A 92 6.16 -9.05 15.83
N ARG A 93 6.47 -10.21 16.39
CA ARG A 93 6.06 -10.57 17.76
C ARG A 93 7.23 -11.28 18.44
N SER A 94 8.02 -10.54 19.17
CA SER A 94 9.15 -11.05 19.96
C SER A 94 9.51 -10.06 21.07
N LEU A 95 10.26 -10.50 22.08
CA LEU A 95 10.83 -9.62 23.10
C LEU A 95 11.96 -8.77 22.49
N VAL A 96 12.14 -7.56 22.97
CA VAL A 96 13.21 -6.65 22.50
C VAL A 96 14.58 -7.32 22.56
N LYS A 97 14.88 -8.02 23.68
CA LYS A 97 16.16 -8.71 23.87
C LYS A 97 16.43 -9.84 22.87
N ASP A 98 15.37 -10.41 22.28
CA ASP A 98 15.42 -11.55 21.36
C ASP A 98 15.21 -11.15 19.89
N THR A 99 14.96 -9.86 19.63
CA THR A 99 14.72 -9.35 18.27
C THR A 99 16.04 -8.88 17.65
N PRO A 100 16.51 -9.50 16.56
CA PRO A 100 17.68 -9.00 15.85
C PRO A 100 17.43 -7.60 15.27
N LEU A 101 18.41 -6.70 15.37
CA LEU A 101 18.31 -5.34 14.84
C LEU A 101 17.92 -5.28 13.33
N ALA A 102 18.29 -6.31 12.56
CA ALA A 102 17.90 -6.42 11.15
C ALA A 102 16.38 -6.53 10.97
N VAL A 103 15.67 -7.18 11.91
CA VAL A 103 14.20 -7.25 11.92
C VAL A 103 13.60 -5.89 12.22
N ASP A 104 14.17 -5.17 13.19
CA ASP A 104 13.72 -3.82 13.53
C ASP A 104 13.88 -2.86 12.35
N LYS A 105 15.05 -2.87 11.70
CA LYS A 105 15.31 -2.07 10.51
C LYS A 105 14.30 -2.39 9.41
N ARG A 106 14.10 -3.66 9.12
CA ARG A 106 13.17 -4.08 8.06
C ARG A 106 11.73 -3.64 8.33
N LEU A 107 11.26 -3.70 9.59
CA LEU A 107 9.93 -3.20 9.92
C LEU A 107 9.81 -1.69 9.66
N MET A 108 10.83 -0.92 10.01
CA MET A 108 10.86 0.51 9.73
C MET A 108 10.93 0.79 8.23
N ASP A 109 11.74 0.04 7.49
CA ASP A 109 11.86 0.21 6.03
C ASP A 109 10.52 -0.06 5.32
N VAL A 110 9.83 -1.14 5.68
CA VAL A 110 8.54 -1.49 5.09
C VAL A 110 7.42 -0.56 5.55
N ASN A 111 7.23 -0.42 6.87
CA ASN A 111 6.02 0.20 7.40
C ASN A 111 6.07 1.73 7.39
N TYR A 112 7.27 2.32 7.53
CA TYR A 112 7.46 3.76 7.63
C TYR A 112 8.17 4.34 6.39
N ILE A 113 9.41 3.95 6.10
CA ILE A 113 10.20 4.54 5.01
C ILE A 113 9.51 4.32 3.65
N GLY A 114 9.06 3.09 3.37
CA GLY A 114 8.33 2.78 2.13
C GLY A 114 7.05 3.58 1.99
N THR A 115 6.26 3.70 3.06
CA THR A 115 5.05 4.53 3.10
C THR A 115 5.35 6.00 2.80
N VAL A 116 6.36 6.57 3.46
CA VAL A 116 6.79 7.96 3.24
C VAL A 116 7.32 8.17 1.83
N ALA A 117 8.17 7.27 1.34
CA ALA A 117 8.78 7.39 0.01
C ALA A 117 7.72 7.32 -1.10
N LEU A 118 6.78 6.35 -1.03
CA LEU A 118 5.71 6.25 -2.02
C LEU A 118 4.78 7.46 -1.97
N THR A 119 4.45 7.93 -0.76
CA THR A 119 3.69 9.17 -0.58
C THR A 119 4.38 10.35 -1.24
N LYS A 120 5.68 10.55 -1.01
CA LYS A 120 6.46 11.63 -1.64
C LYS A 120 6.51 11.51 -3.16
N THR A 121 6.54 10.29 -3.71
CA THR A 121 6.53 10.06 -5.15
C THR A 121 5.24 10.54 -5.81
N VAL A 122 4.08 10.30 -5.19
CA VAL A 122 2.78 10.67 -5.80
C VAL A 122 2.33 12.09 -5.43
N LEU A 123 2.80 12.63 -4.31
CA LEU A 123 2.34 13.88 -3.73
C LEU A 123 2.38 15.08 -4.68
N PRO A 124 3.45 15.30 -5.49
CA PRO A 124 3.48 16.42 -6.43
C PRO A 124 2.31 16.45 -7.41
N THR A 125 1.91 15.27 -7.91
CA THR A 125 0.77 15.14 -8.84
C THR A 125 -0.56 15.44 -8.14
N LEU A 126 -0.76 14.96 -6.91
CA LEU A 126 -1.96 15.25 -6.14
C LEU A 126 -2.07 16.73 -5.79
N LEU A 127 -0.95 17.39 -5.45
CA LEU A 127 -0.90 18.83 -5.17
C LEU A 127 -1.19 19.66 -6.41
N ALA A 128 -0.56 19.35 -7.55
CA ALA A 128 -0.79 20.06 -8.82
C ALA A 128 -2.26 19.97 -9.26
N LYS A 129 -2.90 18.84 -9.00
CA LYS A 129 -4.32 18.61 -9.27
C LYS A 129 -5.25 19.29 -8.26
N GLN A 130 -4.73 19.72 -7.11
CA GLN A 130 -5.52 20.26 -5.97
C GLN A 130 -6.66 19.35 -5.51
N ASN A 131 -6.54 18.06 -5.80
CA ASN A 131 -7.54 17.05 -5.48
C ASN A 131 -6.87 15.68 -5.38
N GLY A 132 -6.95 15.06 -4.22
CA GLY A 132 -6.43 13.73 -3.98
C GLY A 132 -6.49 13.37 -2.50
N GLN A 133 -6.38 12.09 -2.22
CA GLN A 133 -6.38 11.58 -0.86
C GLN A 133 -5.22 10.63 -0.64
N ILE A 134 -4.63 10.69 0.55
CA ILE A 134 -3.66 9.73 1.03
C ILE A 134 -4.25 9.07 2.28
N VAL A 135 -4.42 7.75 2.20
CA VAL A 135 -4.92 6.93 3.30
C VAL A 135 -3.79 6.07 3.81
N VAL A 136 -3.60 6.02 5.11
CA VAL A 136 -2.59 5.16 5.75
C VAL A 136 -3.30 4.19 6.70
N VAL A 137 -3.09 2.89 6.49
CA VAL A 137 -3.58 1.84 7.39
C VAL A 137 -2.59 1.70 8.54
N THR A 138 -2.94 2.29 9.67
CA THR A 138 -2.16 2.23 10.90
C THR A 138 -2.55 1.01 11.75
N SER A 139 -2.41 1.09 13.07
CA SER A 139 -2.81 0.04 14.01
C SER A 139 -3.20 0.65 15.34
N ALA A 140 -4.03 -0.02 16.11
CA ALA A 140 -4.34 0.35 17.48
C ALA A 140 -3.06 0.44 18.34
N VAL A 141 -2.06 -0.42 18.08
CA VAL A 141 -0.77 -0.39 18.77
C VAL A 141 0.11 0.82 18.41
N GLY A 142 -0.27 1.61 17.43
CA GLY A 142 0.31 2.94 17.18
C GLY A 142 -0.20 4.00 18.15
N LYS A 143 -1.26 3.75 18.92
CA LYS A 143 -1.78 4.66 19.95
C LYS A 143 -1.31 4.30 21.37
N PHE A 144 -1.05 3.05 21.61
CA PHE A 144 -0.54 2.55 22.90
C PHE A 144 0.36 1.34 22.67
N GLY A 145 1.39 1.20 23.49
CA GLY A 145 2.34 0.10 23.41
C GLY A 145 1.69 -1.25 23.73
N SER A 146 2.17 -2.30 23.08
CA SER A 146 1.75 -3.67 23.32
C SER A 146 2.97 -4.56 23.57
N PRO A 147 2.93 -5.50 24.54
CA PRO A 147 4.00 -6.46 24.73
C PRO A 147 4.38 -7.17 23.44
N TRP A 148 5.67 -7.47 23.26
CA TRP A 148 6.25 -8.12 22.06
C TRP A 148 6.09 -7.38 20.74
N ARG A 149 5.73 -6.10 20.74
CA ARG A 149 5.43 -5.31 19.53
C ARG A 149 6.22 -4.00 19.46
N SER A 150 7.40 -3.92 20.09
CA SER A 150 8.16 -2.68 20.27
C SER A 150 8.33 -1.88 18.96
N VAL A 151 9.05 -2.41 18.01
CA VAL A 151 9.32 -1.72 16.75
C VAL A 151 8.06 -1.66 15.86
N TYR A 152 7.19 -2.69 15.92
CA TYR A 152 5.92 -2.61 15.18
C TYR A 152 5.07 -1.45 15.68
N SER A 153 4.94 -1.28 16.99
CA SER A 153 4.24 -0.12 17.57
C SER A 153 4.88 1.20 17.12
N ALA A 154 6.20 1.30 17.21
CA ALA A 154 6.93 2.49 16.73
C ALA A 154 6.69 2.78 15.24
N SER A 155 6.64 1.74 14.40
CA SER A 155 6.44 1.90 12.95
C SER A 155 4.99 2.27 12.56
N LYS A 156 4.04 2.12 13.48
CA LYS A 156 2.60 2.42 13.27
C LYS A 156 2.11 3.65 14.04
N HIS A 157 3.00 4.25 14.85
CA HIS A 157 2.74 5.51 15.56
C HIS A 157 2.82 6.72 14.64
#